data_9c5c0e91d2640d05fd3f16124016443f
#
_entry.id   9c5c0e91d2640d05fd3f16124016443f
#
_cell.length_a   1.000
_cell.length_b   1.000
_cell.length_c   1.000
_cell.angle_alpha   90.00
_cell.angle_beta   90.00
_cell.angle_gamma   90.00
#
_symmetry.space_group_name_H-M   'P 1'
#
loop_
_entity.id
_entity.type
_entity.pdbx_description
1 polymer ?
#
loop_
_entity_poly.entity_id
_entity_poly.type
_entity_poly.pdbx_seq_one_letter_code
_entity_poly.pdbx_strand_id
1 'polypeptide(L)'
;MEVLDPQGDPPLLRAGEVEWEHDWNMVYARVEVPDTEIHAAMAKARTLVEALKAVHHATKGSWRILNGSILFIDGQRVSRLSWGPKEDIPDHFEPRNDWMGQDIERMSVRDQTLDSASVADLQEAITLSAALKDAASPQDTVMAAVRALEYVNVRATGGGHWADFSVDYFKKAQARVKVTEAIAGYARAAVEFFSPALPASDPLHRELVEIQTSLSVFQWPHQLFNTRAAADHIPALKRIYVGHWLVRGLGELEKVLATPEGMYARLEEQCRRFDRQIGRVKRLRNSSTHGGPVSRAACESVAAFARNLGLQSLNEAMRALLTGRDIPSYMTDYRADHQERYQKVRTAGDIDALFVEWR
;
A
#
# COMPACT_ATOMS: atom_id res chain seq x y z
N MET A 1 3.80 -25.56 -15.10
CA MET A 1 3.98 -25.49 -13.62
C MET A 1 4.43 -26.86 -13.13
N GLU A 2 5.51 -26.90 -12.42
CA GLU A 2 6.10 -28.12 -11.88
C GLU A 2 6.03 -28.04 -10.34
N VAL A 3 5.60 -29.11 -9.70
CA VAL A 3 5.66 -29.25 -8.24
C VAL A 3 6.98 -29.94 -7.93
N LEU A 4 7.84 -29.25 -7.20
CA LEU A 4 9.17 -29.78 -6.87
C LEU A 4 9.08 -30.60 -5.60
N ASP A 5 9.57 -31.84 -5.64
CA ASP A 5 9.75 -32.67 -4.46
C ASP A 5 10.88 -32.07 -3.60
N PRO A 6 10.63 -31.73 -2.33
CA PRO A 6 11.65 -31.19 -1.44
C PRO A 6 12.82 -32.18 -1.16
N GLN A 7 12.66 -33.46 -1.48
CA GLN A 7 13.71 -34.49 -1.34
C GLN A 7 14.60 -34.63 -2.61
N GLY A 8 14.18 -34.07 -3.73
CA GLY A 8 14.97 -34.06 -4.97
C GLY A 8 15.69 -32.72 -5.12
N ASP A 9 17.00 -32.73 -5.41
CA ASP A 9 17.76 -31.53 -5.78
C ASP A 9 17.08 -30.84 -6.98
N PRO A 10 16.39 -29.72 -6.80
CA PRO A 10 15.80 -29.04 -7.94
C PRO A 10 16.92 -28.50 -8.84
N PRO A 11 16.86 -28.76 -10.14
CA PRO A 11 17.98 -28.50 -11.06
C PRO A 11 18.44 -27.04 -11.14
N LEU A 12 17.66 -26.11 -10.64
CA LEU A 12 17.99 -24.66 -10.59
C LEU A 12 18.64 -24.21 -9.27
N LEU A 13 18.73 -25.06 -8.26
CA LEU A 13 19.21 -24.70 -6.94
C LEU A 13 20.64 -25.19 -6.65
N ARG A 14 21.36 -25.68 -7.68
CA ARG A 14 22.75 -26.13 -7.57
C ARG A 14 23.77 -25.03 -7.23
N ALA A 15 23.35 -23.80 -7.13
CA ALA A 15 24.26 -22.69 -6.88
C ALA A 15 24.44 -22.33 -5.40
N GLY A 16 24.18 -23.23 -4.45
CA GLY A 16 24.59 -23.07 -3.04
C GLY A 16 24.05 -21.87 -2.24
N GLU A 17 23.13 -21.10 -2.82
CA GLU A 17 22.77 -19.77 -2.30
C GLU A 17 21.40 -19.70 -1.62
N VAL A 18 20.66 -20.79 -1.51
CA VAL A 18 19.34 -20.78 -0.87
C VAL A 18 19.29 -21.88 0.17
N GLU A 19 19.39 -21.51 1.44
CA GLU A 19 18.98 -22.40 2.52
C GLU A 19 17.46 -22.53 2.52
N TRP A 20 16.98 -23.72 2.18
CA TRP A 20 15.58 -24.09 2.32
C TRP A 20 15.35 -24.59 3.72
N GLU A 21 14.42 -23.99 4.46
CA GLU A 21 13.89 -24.61 5.67
C GLU A 21 13.13 -25.87 5.25
N HIS A 22 13.71 -27.04 5.55
CA HIS A 22 13.05 -28.33 5.33
C HIS A 22 11.94 -28.52 6.38
N ASP A 23 10.73 -28.11 6.01
CA ASP A 23 9.54 -28.59 6.70
C ASP A 23 8.88 -29.66 5.83
N TRP A 24 8.72 -30.87 6.35
CA TRP A 24 8.14 -32.03 5.67
C TRP A 24 6.70 -31.80 5.16
N ASN A 25 6.07 -30.71 5.59
CA ASN A 25 4.73 -30.30 5.21
C ASN A 25 4.71 -29.23 4.10
N MET A 26 5.86 -28.82 3.59
CA MET A 26 5.95 -27.79 2.55
C MET A 26 6.23 -28.38 1.17
N VAL A 27 5.57 -27.85 0.16
CA VAL A 27 5.77 -28.16 -1.26
C VAL A 27 6.12 -26.88 -1.98
N TYR A 28 7.13 -26.91 -2.81
CA TYR A 28 7.51 -25.80 -3.67
C TYR A 28 6.89 -25.96 -5.06
N ALA A 29 6.37 -24.87 -5.60
CA ALA A 29 5.85 -24.83 -6.96
C ALA A 29 6.72 -23.90 -7.83
N ARG A 30 7.27 -24.43 -8.91
CA ARG A 30 7.92 -23.65 -9.94
C ARG A 30 6.90 -23.25 -10.99
N VAL A 31 6.81 -21.97 -11.29
CA VAL A 31 5.91 -21.41 -12.29
C VAL A 31 6.73 -20.62 -13.30
N GLU A 32 6.77 -21.08 -14.54
CA GLU A 32 7.38 -20.34 -15.65
C GLU A 32 6.32 -19.45 -16.30
N VAL A 33 6.66 -18.18 -16.46
CA VAL A 33 5.77 -17.18 -17.05
C VAL A 33 6.55 -16.46 -18.16
N PRO A 34 6.54 -17.00 -19.39
CA PRO A 34 7.27 -16.40 -20.49
C PRO A 34 6.67 -15.06 -20.90
N ASP A 35 7.51 -14.21 -21.47
CA ASP A 35 7.15 -12.94 -22.16
C ASP A 35 6.18 -12.04 -21.39
N THR A 36 6.41 -11.90 -20.08
CA THR A 36 5.48 -11.16 -19.22
C THR A 36 6.25 -10.16 -18.36
N GLU A 37 5.70 -8.96 -18.20
CA GLU A 37 6.24 -7.97 -17.26
C GLU A 37 6.25 -8.54 -15.82
N ILE A 38 7.27 -8.21 -15.03
CA ILE A 38 7.51 -8.76 -13.69
C ILE A 38 6.26 -8.73 -12.80
N HIS A 39 5.56 -7.61 -12.76
CA HIS A 39 4.35 -7.47 -11.94
C HIS A 39 3.19 -8.35 -12.43
N ALA A 40 3.03 -8.46 -13.74
CA ALA A 40 2.02 -9.32 -14.34
C ALA A 40 2.39 -10.80 -14.22
N ALA A 41 3.68 -11.14 -14.29
CA ALA A 41 4.18 -12.50 -14.08
C ALA A 41 3.84 -13.02 -12.69
N MET A 42 4.04 -12.21 -11.65
CA MET A 42 3.69 -12.59 -10.29
C MET A 42 2.19 -12.83 -10.10
N ALA A 43 1.36 -11.92 -10.60
CA ALA A 43 -0.10 -12.08 -10.52
C ALA A 43 -0.55 -13.36 -11.24
N LYS A 44 0.02 -13.64 -12.40
CA LYS A 44 -0.27 -14.83 -13.19
C LYS A 44 0.20 -16.12 -12.50
N ALA A 45 1.42 -16.11 -11.94
CA ALA A 45 1.95 -17.24 -11.17
C ALA A 45 1.07 -17.54 -9.96
N ARG A 46 0.68 -16.52 -9.21
CA ARG A 46 -0.24 -16.66 -8.07
C ARG A 46 -1.59 -17.27 -8.49
N THR A 47 -2.18 -16.76 -9.57
CA THR A 47 -3.46 -17.31 -10.10
C THR A 47 -3.35 -18.79 -10.44
N LEU A 48 -2.24 -19.23 -11.04
CA LEU A 48 -2.00 -20.63 -11.35
C LEU A 48 -1.85 -21.49 -10.09
N VAL A 49 -1.12 -21.00 -9.07
CA VAL A 49 -0.97 -21.71 -7.79
C VAL A 49 -2.30 -21.78 -7.03
N GLU A 50 -3.09 -20.71 -7.02
CA GLU A 50 -4.43 -20.73 -6.40
C GLU A 50 -5.40 -21.67 -7.12
N ALA A 51 -5.35 -21.74 -8.44
CA ALA A 51 -6.13 -22.69 -9.22
C ALA A 51 -5.74 -24.15 -8.88
N LEU A 52 -4.44 -24.44 -8.80
CA LEU A 52 -3.97 -25.78 -8.41
C LEU A 52 -4.42 -26.14 -6.99
N LYS A 53 -4.29 -25.20 -6.07
CA LYS A 53 -4.74 -25.35 -4.68
C LYS A 53 -6.24 -25.67 -4.62
N ALA A 54 -7.06 -24.97 -5.41
CA ALA A 54 -8.50 -25.20 -5.46
C ALA A 54 -8.84 -26.62 -5.95
N VAL A 55 -8.16 -27.10 -7.00
CA VAL A 55 -8.32 -28.47 -7.52
C VAL A 55 -7.88 -29.49 -6.47
N HIS A 56 -6.77 -29.27 -5.81
CA HIS A 56 -6.26 -30.20 -4.79
C HIS A 56 -7.15 -30.22 -3.55
N HIS A 57 -7.65 -29.06 -3.12
CA HIS A 57 -8.53 -28.94 -1.96
C HIS A 57 -9.86 -29.72 -2.16
N ALA A 58 -10.35 -29.74 -3.39
CA ALA A 58 -11.53 -30.52 -3.74
C ALA A 58 -11.32 -32.06 -3.64
N THR A 59 -10.06 -32.52 -3.62
CA THR A 59 -9.74 -33.96 -3.71
C THR A 59 -9.06 -34.54 -2.47
N LYS A 60 -8.23 -33.82 -1.72
CA LYS A 60 -7.36 -34.44 -0.70
C LYS A 60 -7.07 -33.58 0.55
N GLY A 61 -7.71 -32.45 0.78
CA GLY A 61 -7.48 -31.65 1.98
C GLY A 61 -7.03 -30.21 1.73
N SER A 62 -6.73 -29.46 2.78
CA SER A 62 -6.45 -28.03 2.71
C SER A 62 -4.95 -27.73 2.56
N TRP A 63 -4.60 -27.07 1.47
CA TRP A 63 -3.27 -26.46 1.31
C TRP A 63 -3.30 -25.00 1.67
N ARG A 64 -2.25 -24.54 2.35
CA ARG A 64 -2.05 -23.13 2.66
C ARG A 64 -0.85 -22.62 1.85
N ILE A 65 -1.04 -21.53 1.10
CA ILE A 65 0.08 -20.85 0.47
C ILE A 65 0.79 -20.04 1.55
N LEU A 66 2.06 -20.36 1.78
CA LEU A 66 2.91 -19.59 2.69
C LEU A 66 3.36 -18.30 2.01
N ASN A 67 3.56 -17.27 2.83
CA ASN A 67 4.03 -15.98 2.34
C ASN A 67 5.52 -16.06 1.98
N GLY A 68 5.79 -16.24 0.71
CA GLY A 68 7.14 -16.18 0.18
C GLY A 68 7.25 -16.78 -1.20
N SER A 69 7.96 -16.11 -2.07
CA SER A 69 8.37 -16.62 -3.38
C SER A 69 9.75 -16.09 -3.70
N ILE A 70 10.44 -16.82 -4.55
CA ILE A 70 11.74 -16.40 -5.10
C ILE A 70 11.51 -16.14 -6.57
N LEU A 71 11.90 -14.95 -7.03
CA LEU A 71 11.84 -14.58 -8.43
C LEU A 71 13.18 -14.82 -9.10
N PHE A 72 13.14 -15.53 -10.22
CA PHE A 72 14.26 -15.67 -11.13
C PHE A 72 13.91 -14.99 -12.45
N ILE A 73 14.82 -14.18 -12.99
CA ILE A 73 14.72 -13.60 -14.33
C ILE A 73 15.91 -14.12 -15.12
N ASP A 74 15.65 -14.74 -16.27
CA ASP A 74 16.69 -15.33 -17.12
C ASP A 74 17.65 -16.25 -16.34
N GLY A 75 17.11 -17.01 -15.39
CA GLY A 75 17.88 -17.93 -14.55
C GLY A 75 18.66 -17.28 -13.40
N GLN A 76 18.62 -15.97 -13.27
CA GLN A 76 19.26 -15.26 -12.17
C GLN A 76 18.26 -14.95 -11.06
N ARG A 77 18.64 -15.22 -9.82
CA ARG A 77 17.84 -14.83 -8.65
C ARG A 77 17.81 -13.32 -8.51
N VAL A 78 16.60 -12.75 -8.52
CA VAL A 78 16.43 -11.31 -8.44
C VAL A 78 15.97 -10.88 -7.05
N SER A 79 15.04 -11.61 -6.43
CA SER A 79 14.49 -11.21 -5.15
C SER A 79 13.73 -12.33 -4.44
N ARG A 80 13.61 -12.21 -3.12
CA ARG A 80 12.59 -12.91 -2.33
C ARG A 80 11.37 -12.02 -2.27
N LEU A 81 10.23 -12.51 -2.75
CA LEU A 81 8.99 -11.76 -2.82
C LEU A 81 8.00 -12.29 -1.79
N SER A 82 7.38 -11.42 -1.05
CA SER A 82 6.28 -11.77 -0.16
C SER A 82 4.95 -11.77 -0.91
N TRP A 83 4.16 -12.83 -0.74
CA TRP A 83 2.80 -12.94 -1.29
C TRP A 83 1.74 -12.32 -0.38
N GLY A 84 2.14 -11.81 0.76
CA GLY A 84 1.23 -11.08 1.64
C GLY A 84 0.58 -9.90 0.93
N PRO A 85 -0.54 -9.39 1.42
CA PRO A 85 -0.94 -8.04 1.03
C PRO A 85 0.31 -7.20 1.15
N LYS A 86 0.61 -6.40 0.11
CA LYS A 86 1.68 -5.41 0.24
C LYS A 86 1.35 -4.69 1.52
N GLU A 87 2.14 -4.97 2.55
CA GLU A 87 2.05 -4.15 3.73
C GLU A 87 2.27 -2.74 3.22
N ASP A 88 1.33 -1.87 3.48
CA ASP A 88 1.44 -0.49 3.04
C ASP A 88 2.81 0.00 3.48
N ILE A 89 3.60 0.45 2.50
CA ILE A 89 4.91 1.02 2.81
C ILE A 89 4.61 2.23 3.67
N PRO A 90 5.05 2.26 4.93
CA PRO A 90 4.70 3.34 5.82
C PRO A 90 5.18 4.63 5.19
N ASP A 91 4.27 5.55 5.01
CA ASP A 91 4.60 6.89 4.59
C ASP A 91 5.30 7.57 5.77
N HIS A 92 6.48 8.13 5.52
CA HIS A 92 7.15 9.11 6.36
C HIS A 92 7.00 8.87 7.88
N PHE A 93 7.84 8.09 8.50
CA PHE A 93 7.86 7.82 9.95
C PHE A 93 6.57 7.21 10.55
N GLU A 94 5.60 6.79 9.74
CA GLU A 94 4.38 6.23 10.29
C GLU A 94 4.63 4.87 10.95
N PRO A 95 4.46 4.74 12.29
CA PRO A 95 4.50 3.45 12.91
C PRO A 95 3.33 2.62 12.37
N ARG A 96 3.65 1.48 11.77
CA ARG A 96 2.64 0.56 11.27
C ARG A 96 1.66 0.21 12.39
N ASN A 97 0.41 0.57 12.19
CA ASN A 97 -0.75 0.05 12.90
C ASN A 97 -0.93 0.39 14.39
N ASP A 98 -0.15 1.27 15.00
CA ASP A 98 -0.36 1.61 16.41
C ASP A 98 -0.86 3.05 16.66
N TRP A 99 -1.26 3.76 15.60
CA TRP A 99 -1.81 5.10 15.77
C TRP A 99 -3.00 5.13 16.73
N MET A 100 -3.83 4.09 16.71
CA MET A 100 -4.98 3.97 17.60
C MET A 100 -4.53 3.79 19.06
N GLY A 101 -3.53 2.95 19.31
CA GLY A 101 -2.93 2.78 20.64
C GLY A 101 -2.33 4.08 21.15
N GLN A 102 -1.59 4.79 20.32
CA GLN A 102 -1.02 6.10 20.66
C GLN A 102 -2.07 7.16 20.95
N ASP A 103 -3.14 7.22 20.15
CA ASP A 103 -4.22 8.18 20.39
C ASP A 103 -5.02 7.83 21.67
N ILE A 104 -5.22 6.55 21.97
CA ILE A 104 -5.81 6.09 23.24
C ILE A 104 -4.89 6.47 24.41
N GLU A 105 -3.59 6.27 24.29
CA GLU A 105 -2.62 6.67 25.31
C GLU A 105 -2.65 8.19 25.54
N ARG A 106 -2.67 8.98 24.46
CA ARG A 106 -2.81 10.44 24.55
C ARG A 106 -4.11 10.89 25.22
N MET A 107 -5.22 10.20 24.95
CA MET A 107 -6.49 10.46 25.64
C MET A 107 -6.34 10.20 27.14
N SER A 108 -5.73 9.07 27.51
CA SER A 108 -5.50 8.72 28.93
C SER A 108 -4.63 9.76 29.63
N VAL A 109 -3.54 10.21 28.99
CA VAL A 109 -2.66 11.25 29.55
C VAL A 109 -3.38 12.61 29.72
N ARG A 110 -4.33 12.91 28.84
CA ARG A 110 -5.12 14.16 28.89
C ARG A 110 -6.37 14.08 29.74
N ASP A 111 -6.61 12.94 30.38
CA ASP A 111 -7.83 12.68 31.16
C ASP A 111 -9.13 12.92 30.35
N GLN A 112 -9.04 12.63 29.03
CA GLN A 112 -10.18 12.80 28.13
C GLN A 112 -11.12 11.60 28.23
N THR A 113 -12.41 11.86 28.33
CA THR A 113 -13.45 10.84 28.32
C THR A 113 -14.29 10.97 27.07
N LEU A 114 -14.71 9.84 26.50
CA LEU A 114 -15.68 9.81 25.41
C LEU A 114 -17.08 9.80 26.01
N ASP A 115 -17.98 10.60 25.44
CA ASP A 115 -19.40 10.47 25.75
C ASP A 115 -19.99 9.19 25.13
N SER A 116 -21.21 8.83 25.54
CA SER A 116 -21.85 7.59 25.08
C SER A 116 -22.10 7.55 23.57
N ALA A 117 -22.34 8.69 22.93
CA ALA A 117 -22.54 8.77 21.49
C ALA A 117 -21.22 8.53 20.74
N SER A 118 -20.14 9.15 21.18
CA SER A 118 -18.80 8.95 20.63
C SER A 118 -18.31 7.51 20.81
N VAL A 119 -18.62 6.86 21.93
CA VAL A 119 -18.33 5.43 22.15
C VAL A 119 -19.09 4.56 21.14
N ALA A 120 -20.38 4.84 20.92
CA ALA A 120 -21.18 4.09 19.94
C ALA A 120 -20.67 4.28 18.51
N ASP A 121 -20.29 5.50 18.15
CA ASP A 121 -19.70 5.80 16.83
C ASP A 121 -18.32 5.11 16.64
N LEU A 122 -17.49 5.11 17.67
CA LEU A 122 -16.20 4.41 17.64
C LEU A 122 -16.39 2.90 17.48
N GLN A 123 -17.34 2.31 18.21
CA GLN A 123 -17.65 0.89 18.13
C GLN A 123 -18.16 0.49 16.73
N GLU A 124 -19.03 1.30 16.13
CA GLU A 124 -19.53 1.07 14.78
C GLU A 124 -18.39 1.18 13.75
N ALA A 125 -17.52 2.19 13.85
CA ALA A 125 -16.38 2.36 12.97
C ALA A 125 -15.40 1.18 13.05
N ILE A 126 -15.13 0.65 14.26
CA ILE A 126 -14.30 -0.55 14.47
C ILE A 126 -14.96 -1.77 13.81
N THR A 127 -16.28 -1.94 14.00
CA THR A 127 -17.03 -3.06 13.42
C THR A 127 -16.98 -3.03 11.89
N LEU A 128 -17.17 -1.86 11.28
CA LEU A 128 -17.06 -1.67 9.83
C LEU A 128 -15.63 -1.91 9.33
N SER A 129 -14.62 -1.50 10.09
CA SER A 129 -13.23 -1.74 9.75
C SER A 129 -12.90 -3.24 9.76
N ALA A 130 -13.37 -3.99 10.77
CA ALA A 130 -13.22 -5.43 10.84
C ALA A 130 -13.92 -6.12 9.65
N ALA A 131 -15.17 -5.77 9.38
CA ALA A 131 -15.93 -6.31 8.25
C ALA A 131 -15.24 -6.06 6.90
N LEU A 132 -14.60 -4.90 6.74
CA LEU A 132 -13.86 -4.56 5.52
C LEU A 132 -12.53 -5.32 5.39
N LYS A 133 -11.84 -5.57 6.51
CA LYS A 133 -10.61 -6.38 6.54
C LYS A 133 -10.89 -7.86 6.26
N ASP A 134 -12.00 -8.38 6.78
CA ASP A 134 -12.37 -9.80 6.73
C ASP A 134 -13.24 -10.15 5.51
N ALA A 135 -13.47 -9.21 4.60
CA ALA A 135 -14.29 -9.42 3.41
C ALA A 135 -13.79 -10.61 2.58
N ALA A 136 -14.65 -11.60 2.39
CA ALA A 136 -14.28 -12.90 1.81
C ALA A 136 -14.08 -12.85 0.29
N SER A 137 -14.67 -11.87 -0.39
CA SER A 137 -14.59 -11.74 -1.85
C SER A 137 -14.33 -10.30 -2.28
N PRO A 138 -13.83 -10.07 -3.52
CA PRO A 138 -13.71 -8.74 -4.08
C PRO A 138 -15.04 -7.96 -4.12
N GLN A 139 -16.15 -8.64 -4.32
CA GLN A 139 -17.48 -8.03 -4.30
C GLN A 139 -17.85 -7.58 -2.88
N ASP A 140 -17.64 -8.43 -1.87
CA ASP A 140 -17.89 -8.10 -0.47
C ASP A 140 -17.01 -6.94 -0.02
N THR A 141 -15.74 -6.92 -0.47
CA THR A 141 -14.81 -5.82 -0.22
C THR A 141 -15.36 -4.49 -0.75
N VAL A 142 -15.85 -4.48 -1.99
CA VAL A 142 -16.42 -3.25 -2.60
C VAL A 142 -17.65 -2.79 -1.83
N MET A 143 -18.55 -3.71 -1.46
CA MET A 143 -19.78 -3.39 -0.74
C MET A 143 -19.49 -2.91 0.68
N ALA A 144 -18.61 -3.56 1.41
CA ALA A 144 -18.18 -3.15 2.75
C ALA A 144 -17.50 -1.77 2.73
N ALA A 145 -16.65 -1.50 1.71
CA ALA A 145 -16.01 -0.21 1.55
C ALA A 145 -17.01 0.92 1.29
N VAL A 146 -18.02 0.69 0.43
CA VAL A 146 -19.08 1.69 0.20
C VAL A 146 -19.87 1.94 1.47
N ARG A 147 -20.20 0.89 2.24
CA ARG A 147 -20.90 1.04 3.53
C ARG A 147 -20.08 1.87 4.54
N ALA A 148 -18.77 1.66 4.61
CA ALA A 148 -17.88 2.47 5.41
C ALA A 148 -17.89 3.94 4.99
N LEU A 149 -17.82 4.21 3.69
CA LEU A 149 -17.88 5.57 3.14
C LEU A 149 -19.24 6.25 3.38
N GLU A 150 -20.34 5.51 3.22
CA GLU A 150 -21.70 6.01 3.51
C GLU A 150 -21.84 6.36 5.00
N TYR A 151 -21.32 5.51 5.90
CA TYR A 151 -21.32 5.77 7.34
C TYR A 151 -20.58 7.06 7.69
N VAL A 152 -19.31 7.19 7.23
CA VAL A 152 -18.52 8.40 7.54
C VAL A 152 -19.09 9.64 6.88
N ASN A 153 -19.62 9.55 5.66
CA ASN A 153 -20.30 10.66 5.00
C ASN A 153 -21.47 11.19 5.81
N VAL A 154 -22.33 10.32 6.30
CA VAL A 154 -23.48 10.73 7.14
C VAL A 154 -22.99 11.43 8.41
N ARG A 155 -21.96 10.93 9.07
CA ARG A 155 -21.40 11.52 10.28
C ARG A 155 -20.68 12.85 10.03
N ALA A 156 -19.97 12.96 8.91
CA ALA A 156 -19.18 14.14 8.57
C ALA A 156 -20.02 15.30 7.98
N THR A 157 -21.06 14.99 7.21
CA THR A 157 -21.79 15.99 6.41
C THR A 157 -23.31 15.99 6.64
N GLY A 158 -23.82 15.07 7.44
CA GLY A 158 -25.25 14.88 7.63
C GLY A 158 -25.93 14.09 6.49
N GLY A 159 -25.19 13.65 5.48
CA GLY A 159 -25.71 12.86 4.37
C GLY A 159 -25.22 13.33 2.99
N GLY A 160 -25.87 12.84 1.94
CA GLY A 160 -25.47 13.10 0.56
C GLY A 160 -24.87 11.86 -0.11
N HIS A 161 -24.32 12.06 -1.31
CA HIS A 161 -23.81 10.95 -2.07
C HIS A 161 -22.35 10.60 -1.66
N TRP A 162 -22.13 9.39 -1.18
CA TRP A 162 -20.81 8.93 -0.68
C TRP A 162 -19.66 9.11 -1.69
N ALA A 163 -19.94 9.01 -3.00
CA ALA A 163 -18.88 9.19 -4.01
C ALA A 163 -18.45 10.65 -4.13
N ASP A 164 -19.37 11.61 -4.00
CA ASP A 164 -19.07 13.03 -4.02
C ASP A 164 -18.29 13.40 -2.75
N PHE A 165 -18.71 12.89 -1.60
CA PHE A 165 -17.96 12.98 -0.34
C PHE A 165 -16.52 12.44 -0.51
N SER A 166 -16.37 11.25 -1.11
CA SER A 166 -15.05 10.66 -1.34
C SER A 166 -14.15 11.53 -2.21
N VAL A 167 -14.71 12.14 -3.24
CA VAL A 167 -13.98 13.06 -4.13
C VAL A 167 -13.56 14.33 -3.39
N ASP A 168 -14.47 14.92 -2.61
CA ASP A 168 -14.22 16.19 -1.92
C ASP A 168 -13.20 16.06 -0.80
N TYR A 169 -13.27 14.98 -0.03
CA TYR A 169 -12.44 14.81 1.16
C TYR A 169 -11.14 14.04 0.92
N PHE A 170 -11.15 13.01 0.07
CA PHE A 170 -10.02 12.08 -0.02
C PHE A 170 -9.21 12.16 -1.30
N LYS A 171 -9.73 12.70 -2.40
CA LYS A 171 -9.02 12.70 -3.69
C LYS A 171 -7.62 13.31 -3.61
N LYS A 172 -7.47 14.48 -2.98
CA LYS A 172 -6.18 15.16 -2.88
C LYS A 172 -5.24 14.50 -1.89
N ALA A 173 -5.78 14.00 -0.79
CA ALA A 173 -5.04 13.18 0.17
C ALA A 173 -4.45 11.94 -0.50
N GLN A 174 -5.29 11.15 -1.18
CA GLN A 174 -4.90 9.95 -1.89
C GLN A 174 -3.92 10.24 -3.04
N ALA A 175 -4.09 11.35 -3.76
CA ALA A 175 -3.16 11.73 -4.82
C ALA A 175 -1.74 11.95 -4.27
N ARG A 176 -1.61 12.62 -3.11
CA ARG A 176 -0.34 12.81 -2.42
C ARG A 176 0.24 11.49 -1.93
N VAL A 177 -0.55 10.69 -1.24
CA VAL A 177 -0.15 9.35 -0.76
C VAL A 177 0.40 8.50 -1.91
N LYS A 178 -0.24 8.50 -3.08
CA LYS A 178 0.25 7.74 -4.24
C LYS A 178 1.57 8.25 -4.82
N VAL A 179 1.87 9.53 -4.68
CA VAL A 179 3.19 10.07 -5.06
C VAL A 179 4.24 9.68 -4.04
N THR A 180 3.97 9.83 -2.74
CA THR A 180 4.91 9.47 -1.67
C THR A 180 5.15 7.95 -1.60
N GLU A 181 4.11 7.12 -1.76
CA GLU A 181 4.25 5.66 -1.91
C GLU A 181 5.19 5.26 -3.07
N ALA A 182 5.13 5.97 -4.19
CA ALA A 182 6.04 5.69 -5.31
C ALA A 182 7.49 6.03 -4.94
N ILE A 183 7.73 7.15 -4.25
CA ILE A 183 9.07 7.54 -3.75
C ILE A 183 9.57 6.48 -2.77
N ALA A 184 8.77 6.17 -1.74
CA ALA A 184 9.11 5.16 -0.75
C ALA A 184 9.36 3.80 -1.40
N GLY A 185 8.52 3.38 -2.34
CA GLY A 185 8.60 2.08 -2.99
C GLY A 185 9.91 1.88 -3.77
N TYR A 186 10.28 2.85 -4.59
CA TYR A 186 11.53 2.75 -5.36
C TYR A 186 12.77 2.91 -4.49
N ALA A 187 12.77 3.86 -3.55
CA ALA A 187 13.91 4.06 -2.66
C ALA A 187 14.10 2.85 -1.73
N ARG A 188 13.01 2.32 -1.16
CA ARG A 188 13.06 1.12 -0.31
C ARG A 188 13.52 -0.10 -1.11
N ALA A 189 13.02 -0.29 -2.34
CA ALA A 189 13.49 -1.35 -3.21
C ALA A 189 15.00 -1.28 -3.44
N ALA A 190 15.54 -0.08 -3.67
CA ALA A 190 16.96 0.12 -3.85
C ALA A 190 17.79 -0.18 -2.59
N VAL A 191 17.34 0.24 -1.41
CA VAL A 191 18.16 0.11 -0.18
C VAL A 191 17.96 -1.19 0.59
N GLU A 192 16.80 -1.86 0.47
CA GLU A 192 16.48 -3.04 1.26
C GLU A 192 16.45 -4.34 0.44
N PHE A 193 16.03 -4.30 -0.82
CA PHE A 193 15.73 -5.51 -1.57
C PHE A 193 16.69 -5.81 -2.70
N PHE A 194 17.35 -4.79 -3.26
CA PHE A 194 18.24 -4.98 -4.41
C PHE A 194 19.61 -4.40 -4.08
N SER A 195 20.53 -5.27 -3.67
CA SER A 195 21.92 -4.86 -3.50
C SER A 195 22.62 -4.86 -4.86
N PRO A 196 23.21 -3.74 -5.31
CA PRO A 196 24.09 -3.78 -6.46
C PRO A 196 25.31 -4.65 -6.11
N ALA A 197 25.82 -5.41 -7.09
CA ALA A 197 27.02 -6.23 -6.93
C ALA A 197 28.28 -5.35 -6.89
N LEU A 198 28.39 -4.48 -5.88
CA LEU A 198 29.51 -3.58 -5.68
C LEU A 198 30.47 -4.17 -4.65
N PRO A 199 31.79 -4.20 -4.91
CA PRO A 199 32.78 -4.54 -3.90
C PRO A 199 32.68 -3.62 -2.69
N ALA A 200 32.94 -4.12 -1.47
CA ALA A 200 32.92 -3.32 -0.26
C ALA A 200 33.91 -2.14 -0.27
N SER A 201 34.96 -2.22 -1.11
CA SER A 201 35.92 -1.15 -1.33
C SER A 201 35.46 -0.06 -2.30
N ASP A 202 34.34 -0.29 -3.01
CA ASP A 202 33.81 0.68 -3.97
C ASP A 202 33.24 1.90 -3.24
N PRO A 203 33.56 3.12 -3.66
CA PRO A 203 32.98 4.34 -3.10
C PRO A 203 31.44 4.37 -3.15
N LEU A 204 30.85 3.83 -4.22
CA LEU A 204 29.39 3.73 -4.36
C LEU A 204 28.76 2.77 -3.33
N HIS A 205 29.47 1.72 -2.92
CA HIS A 205 29.03 0.86 -1.83
C HIS A 205 28.91 1.62 -0.50
N ARG A 206 29.92 2.44 -0.19
CA ARG A 206 29.92 3.27 1.01
C ARG A 206 28.78 4.29 0.98
N GLU A 207 28.60 4.97 -0.17
CA GLU A 207 27.49 5.92 -0.36
C GLU A 207 26.13 5.22 -0.16
N LEU A 208 25.93 4.00 -0.68
CA LEU A 208 24.70 3.23 -0.48
C LEU A 208 24.47 2.93 1.01
N VAL A 209 25.48 2.52 1.76
CA VAL A 209 25.37 2.26 3.20
C VAL A 209 25.00 3.53 3.98
N GLU A 210 25.56 4.67 3.62
CA GLU A 210 25.21 5.97 4.22
C GLU A 210 23.74 6.32 3.95
N ILE A 211 23.27 6.13 2.72
CA ILE A 211 21.86 6.31 2.35
C ILE A 211 20.97 5.36 3.15
N GLN A 212 21.30 4.07 3.19
CA GLN A 212 20.54 3.06 3.97
C GLN A 212 20.39 3.50 5.43
N THR A 213 21.48 3.97 6.02
CA THR A 213 21.49 4.43 7.43
C THR A 213 20.61 5.66 7.62
N SER A 214 20.64 6.62 6.68
CA SER A 214 19.85 7.86 6.76
C SER A 214 18.35 7.63 6.56
N LEU A 215 17.97 6.59 5.82
CA LEU A 215 16.56 6.29 5.51
C LEU A 215 15.91 5.36 6.53
N SER A 216 16.70 4.55 7.24
CA SER A 216 16.20 3.64 8.25
C SER A 216 16.27 4.29 9.63
N VAL A 217 15.13 4.62 10.21
CA VAL A 217 15.04 5.16 11.56
C VAL A 217 14.46 4.09 12.46
N PHE A 218 15.22 3.71 13.49
CA PHE A 218 14.74 2.77 14.49
C PHE A 218 13.98 3.53 15.58
N GLN A 219 12.68 3.26 15.66
CA GLN A 219 11.82 3.72 16.76
C GLN A 219 11.15 2.48 17.36
N TRP A 220 11.58 2.13 18.58
CA TRP A 220 11.04 0.94 19.25
C TRP A 220 9.52 0.93 19.31
N PRO A 221 8.85 -0.18 18.93
CA PRO A 221 9.39 -1.45 18.43
C PRO A 221 9.54 -1.54 16.90
N HIS A 222 9.45 -0.43 16.17
CA HIS A 222 9.34 -0.43 14.72
C HIS A 222 10.58 0.17 14.04
N GLN A 223 10.92 -0.37 12.89
CA GLN A 223 11.84 0.26 11.95
C GLN A 223 11.01 1.08 10.96
N LEU A 224 11.25 2.38 10.91
CA LEU A 224 10.57 3.33 10.05
C LEU A 224 11.44 3.70 8.86
N PHE A 225 10.80 4.03 7.75
CA PHE A 225 11.46 4.47 6.53
C PHE A 225 11.19 5.96 6.27
N ASN A 226 12.25 6.77 6.19
CA ASN A 226 12.12 8.20 5.96
C ASN A 226 11.88 8.52 4.47
N THR A 227 10.62 8.52 4.06
CA THR A 227 10.21 8.77 2.67
C THR A 227 10.59 10.18 2.20
N ARG A 228 10.54 11.19 3.08
CA ARG A 228 10.92 12.55 2.71
C ARG A 228 12.41 12.64 2.39
N ALA A 229 13.25 12.09 3.24
CA ALA A 229 14.69 12.02 2.98
C ALA A 229 15.00 11.17 1.74
N ALA A 230 14.20 10.13 1.48
CA ALA A 230 14.35 9.29 0.30
C ALA A 230 14.23 10.09 -1.01
N ALA A 231 13.37 11.11 -1.05
CA ALA A 231 13.25 11.98 -2.22
C ALA A 231 14.57 12.68 -2.56
N ASP A 232 15.34 13.09 -1.56
CA ASP A 232 16.62 13.77 -1.74
C ASP A 232 17.72 12.81 -2.23
N HIS A 233 17.60 11.53 -1.95
CA HIS A 233 18.56 10.50 -2.36
C HIS A 233 18.28 9.87 -3.74
N ILE A 234 17.18 10.21 -4.41
CA ILE A 234 16.84 9.65 -5.73
C ILE A 234 17.98 9.83 -6.76
N PRO A 235 18.63 11.01 -6.90
CA PRO A 235 19.73 11.17 -7.84
C PRO A 235 20.93 10.27 -7.53
N ALA A 236 21.27 10.10 -6.25
CA ALA A 236 22.36 9.24 -5.81
C ALA A 236 22.03 7.75 -6.09
N LEU A 237 20.84 7.31 -5.71
CA LEU A 237 20.37 5.94 -5.99
C LEU A 237 20.38 5.62 -7.49
N LYS A 238 19.92 6.55 -8.33
CA LYS A 238 19.95 6.38 -9.77
C LYS A 238 21.38 6.18 -10.32
N ARG A 239 22.38 6.89 -9.75
CA ARG A 239 23.79 6.76 -10.11
C ARG A 239 24.38 5.41 -9.65
N ILE A 240 24.01 4.97 -8.43
CA ILE A 240 24.48 3.70 -7.86
C ILE A 240 23.94 2.50 -8.66
N TYR A 241 22.70 2.59 -9.12
CA TYR A 241 22.00 1.51 -9.81
C TYR A 241 22.10 1.58 -11.33
N VAL A 242 23.17 2.16 -11.88
CA VAL A 242 23.39 2.19 -13.35
C VAL A 242 23.31 0.78 -13.94
N GLY A 243 22.48 0.62 -14.98
CA GLY A 243 22.25 -0.67 -15.63
C GLY A 243 21.19 -1.55 -14.98
N HIS A 244 20.68 -1.18 -13.80
CA HIS A 244 19.62 -1.91 -13.12
C HIS A 244 18.23 -1.39 -13.54
N TRP A 245 17.21 -2.23 -13.54
CA TRP A 245 15.84 -1.86 -13.93
C TRP A 245 15.26 -0.75 -13.05
N LEU A 246 15.68 -0.61 -11.79
CA LEU A 246 15.27 0.47 -10.88
C LEU A 246 15.58 1.87 -11.43
N VAL A 247 16.63 2.01 -12.24
CA VAL A 247 17.05 3.31 -12.79
C VAL A 247 15.94 3.98 -13.57
N ARG A 248 15.12 3.22 -14.27
CA ARG A 248 13.98 3.78 -15.01
C ARG A 248 12.98 4.44 -14.05
N GLY A 249 12.57 3.73 -12.99
CA GLY A 249 11.61 4.26 -12.00
C GLY A 249 12.16 5.44 -11.22
N LEU A 250 13.42 5.35 -10.77
CA LEU A 250 14.12 6.45 -10.10
C LEU A 250 14.26 7.67 -11.01
N GLY A 251 14.57 7.47 -12.30
CA GLY A 251 14.66 8.56 -13.28
C GLY A 251 13.32 9.24 -13.58
N GLU A 252 12.22 8.49 -13.58
CA GLU A 252 10.89 9.08 -13.70
C GLU A 252 10.50 9.88 -12.45
N LEU A 253 10.83 9.41 -11.25
CA LEU A 253 10.62 10.16 -10.02
C LEU A 253 11.47 11.45 -9.98
N GLU A 254 12.75 11.36 -10.36
CA GLU A 254 13.63 12.52 -10.43
C GLU A 254 13.04 13.61 -11.34
N LYS A 255 12.55 13.25 -12.53
CA LYS A 255 11.89 14.21 -13.45
C LYS A 255 10.64 14.83 -12.83
N VAL A 256 9.83 14.02 -12.14
CA VAL A 256 8.63 14.50 -11.46
C VAL A 256 8.95 15.50 -10.37
N LEU A 257 10.00 15.23 -9.57
CA LEU A 257 10.37 16.06 -8.43
C LEU A 257 11.23 17.27 -8.81
N ALA A 258 11.78 17.31 -10.03
CA ALA A 258 12.68 18.38 -10.48
C ALA A 258 12.00 19.75 -10.64
N THR A 259 10.68 19.77 -10.88
CA THR A 259 9.96 21.02 -11.10
C THR A 259 8.58 21.05 -10.45
N PRO A 260 8.07 22.23 -10.05
CA PRO A 260 6.72 22.38 -9.55
C PRO A 260 5.65 21.82 -10.51
N GLU A 261 5.84 22.06 -11.81
CA GLU A 261 4.92 21.60 -12.86
C GLU A 261 4.91 20.09 -12.96
N GLY A 262 6.07 19.43 -12.82
CA GLY A 262 6.20 17.98 -12.82
C GLY A 262 5.47 17.34 -11.64
N MET A 263 5.68 17.87 -10.44
CA MET A 263 5.00 17.43 -9.22
C MET A 263 3.48 17.64 -9.35
N TYR A 264 3.06 18.80 -9.77
CA TYR A 264 1.65 19.11 -9.95
C TYR A 264 0.99 18.20 -11.00
N ALA A 265 1.62 18.03 -12.17
CA ALA A 265 1.12 17.15 -13.22
C ALA A 265 0.94 15.71 -12.72
N ARG A 266 1.88 15.23 -11.87
CA ARG A 266 1.78 13.91 -11.27
C ARG A 266 0.62 13.81 -10.28
N LEU A 267 0.41 14.82 -9.45
CA LEU A 267 -0.76 14.89 -8.54
C LEU A 267 -2.06 14.88 -9.32
N GLU A 268 -2.17 15.69 -10.40
CA GLU A 268 -3.35 15.72 -11.26
C GLU A 268 -3.61 14.37 -11.94
N GLU A 269 -2.56 13.65 -12.33
CA GLU A 269 -2.70 12.30 -12.87
C GLU A 269 -3.31 11.36 -11.81
N GLN A 270 -2.85 11.42 -10.55
CA GLN A 270 -3.41 10.61 -9.47
C GLN A 270 -4.86 11.02 -9.16
N CYS A 271 -5.18 12.31 -9.18
CA CYS A 271 -6.57 12.77 -9.05
C CYS A 271 -7.48 12.19 -10.15
N ARG A 272 -7.04 12.21 -11.41
CA ARG A 272 -7.80 11.59 -12.51
C ARG A 272 -7.92 10.06 -12.35
N ARG A 273 -6.90 9.39 -11.80
CA ARG A 273 -6.98 7.96 -11.47
C ARG A 273 -8.00 7.71 -10.39
N PHE A 274 -8.01 8.52 -9.34
CA PHE A 274 -8.98 8.46 -8.25
C PHE A 274 -10.42 8.59 -8.79
N ASP A 275 -10.70 9.61 -9.61
CA ASP A 275 -12.03 9.84 -10.21
C ASP A 275 -12.49 8.63 -11.04
N ARG A 276 -11.58 8.03 -11.82
CA ARG A 276 -11.90 6.80 -12.58
C ARG A 276 -12.23 5.62 -11.65
N GLN A 277 -11.48 5.44 -10.56
CA GLN A 277 -11.72 4.35 -9.61
C GLN A 277 -13.04 4.53 -8.87
N ILE A 278 -13.33 5.73 -8.37
CA ILE A 278 -14.63 6.04 -7.74
C ILE A 278 -15.79 5.79 -8.72
N GLY A 279 -15.66 6.23 -9.97
CA GLY A 279 -16.66 5.96 -11.00
C GLY A 279 -16.89 4.46 -11.25
N ARG A 280 -15.85 3.63 -11.15
CA ARG A 280 -15.97 2.16 -11.26
C ARG A 280 -16.66 1.56 -10.03
N VAL A 281 -16.26 1.95 -8.82
CA VAL A 281 -16.89 1.51 -7.57
C VAL A 281 -18.38 1.85 -7.56
N LYS A 282 -18.73 3.09 -7.97
CA LYS A 282 -20.13 3.56 -8.08
C LYS A 282 -20.95 2.68 -9.01
N ARG A 283 -20.42 2.33 -10.19
CA ARG A 283 -21.12 1.44 -11.14
C ARG A 283 -21.32 0.03 -10.56
N LEU A 284 -20.29 -0.55 -9.95
CA LEU A 284 -20.37 -1.88 -9.33
C LEU A 284 -21.39 -1.92 -8.18
N ARG A 285 -21.37 -0.92 -7.30
CA ARG A 285 -22.36 -0.79 -6.23
C ARG A 285 -23.78 -0.70 -6.80
N ASN A 286 -23.99 0.15 -7.81
CA ASN A 286 -25.31 0.31 -8.41
C ASN A 286 -25.79 -1.00 -9.08
N SER A 287 -24.93 -1.68 -9.84
CA SER A 287 -25.26 -2.98 -10.43
C SER A 287 -25.62 -4.01 -9.35
N SER A 288 -24.83 -4.11 -8.29
CA SER A 288 -25.10 -5.03 -7.19
C SER A 288 -26.43 -4.73 -6.48
N THR A 289 -26.75 -3.45 -6.25
CA THR A 289 -27.97 -3.04 -5.55
C THR A 289 -29.23 -3.24 -6.39
N HIS A 290 -29.15 -3.08 -7.70
CA HIS A 290 -30.29 -3.19 -8.60
C HIS A 290 -30.38 -4.56 -9.31
N GLY A 291 -29.65 -5.58 -8.82
CA GLY A 291 -29.68 -6.95 -9.36
C GLY A 291 -29.04 -7.09 -10.74
N GLY A 292 -28.22 -6.11 -11.15
CA GLY A 292 -27.48 -6.19 -12.40
C GLY A 292 -26.27 -7.13 -12.30
N PRO A 293 -25.73 -7.60 -13.44
CA PRO A 293 -24.58 -8.50 -13.44
C PRO A 293 -23.33 -7.77 -12.92
N VAL A 294 -22.64 -8.40 -11.98
CA VAL A 294 -21.36 -7.92 -11.44
C VAL A 294 -20.28 -8.95 -11.73
N SER A 295 -19.32 -8.62 -12.59
CA SER A 295 -18.24 -9.55 -12.88
C SER A 295 -17.18 -9.52 -11.76
N ARG A 296 -16.65 -10.69 -11.41
CA ARG A 296 -15.58 -10.86 -10.45
C ARG A 296 -14.35 -10.02 -10.83
N ALA A 297 -13.94 -10.07 -12.10
CA ALA A 297 -12.79 -9.30 -12.60
C ALA A 297 -12.98 -7.78 -12.44
N ALA A 298 -14.23 -7.28 -12.64
CA ALA A 298 -14.52 -5.88 -12.41
C ALA A 298 -14.38 -5.50 -10.93
N CYS A 299 -14.84 -6.35 -10.01
CA CYS A 299 -14.64 -6.15 -8.58
C CYS A 299 -13.16 -6.22 -8.18
N GLU A 300 -12.42 -7.22 -8.65
CA GLU A 300 -10.98 -7.38 -8.40
C GLU A 300 -10.19 -6.13 -8.83
N SER A 301 -10.57 -5.51 -9.94
CA SER A 301 -9.89 -4.32 -10.47
C SER A 301 -9.99 -3.06 -9.60
N VAL A 302 -10.89 -3.03 -8.61
CA VAL A 302 -11.11 -1.89 -7.72
C VAL A 302 -11.13 -2.25 -6.24
N ALA A 303 -11.12 -3.54 -5.88
CA ALA A 303 -11.27 -3.99 -4.50
C ALA A 303 -10.20 -3.40 -3.56
N ALA A 304 -8.93 -3.41 -3.99
CA ALA A 304 -7.84 -2.84 -3.20
C ALA A 304 -8.02 -1.33 -2.98
N PHE A 305 -8.35 -0.59 -4.04
CA PHE A 305 -8.64 0.84 -3.94
C PHE A 305 -9.83 1.12 -3.01
N ALA A 306 -10.93 0.40 -3.18
CA ALA A 306 -12.12 0.57 -2.36
C ALA A 306 -11.83 0.26 -0.88
N ARG A 307 -11.12 -0.85 -0.60
CA ARG A 307 -10.69 -1.22 0.75
C ARG A 307 -9.88 -0.12 1.40
N ASN A 308 -8.83 0.35 0.74
CA ASN A 308 -7.92 1.36 1.29
C ASN A 308 -8.67 2.66 1.57
N LEU A 309 -9.55 3.09 0.65
CA LEU A 309 -10.34 4.30 0.84
C LEU A 309 -11.36 4.16 1.99
N GLY A 310 -12.04 3.02 2.08
CA GLY A 310 -12.96 2.73 3.18
C GLY A 310 -12.25 2.70 4.53
N LEU A 311 -11.11 2.01 4.63
CA LEU A 311 -10.30 1.98 5.85
C LEU A 311 -9.78 3.38 6.21
N GLN A 312 -9.28 4.15 5.24
CA GLN A 312 -8.83 5.52 5.49
C GLN A 312 -9.96 6.37 6.04
N SER A 313 -11.15 6.32 5.45
CA SER A 313 -12.29 7.12 5.92
C SER A 313 -12.68 6.77 7.36
N LEU A 314 -12.73 5.47 7.71
CA LEU A 314 -12.98 5.02 9.07
C LEU A 314 -11.87 5.44 10.03
N ASN A 315 -10.60 5.33 9.63
CA ASN A 315 -9.46 5.73 10.44
C ASN A 315 -9.53 7.23 10.78
N GLU A 316 -9.87 8.09 9.82
CA GLU A 316 -9.99 9.52 10.10
C GLU A 316 -11.19 9.84 11.02
N ALA A 317 -12.32 9.14 10.86
CA ALA A 317 -13.44 9.28 11.78
C ALA A 317 -13.09 8.81 13.20
N MET A 318 -12.41 7.66 13.33
CA MET A 318 -11.95 7.17 14.64
C MET A 318 -10.93 8.12 15.28
N ARG A 319 -10.00 8.67 14.48
CA ARG A 319 -9.02 9.65 14.96
C ARG A 319 -9.68 10.92 15.47
N ALA A 320 -10.73 11.42 14.80
CA ALA A 320 -11.51 12.54 15.30
C ALA A 320 -12.02 12.26 16.73
N LEU A 321 -12.69 11.13 16.93
CA LEU A 321 -13.24 10.74 18.22
C LEU A 321 -12.15 10.57 19.29
N LEU A 322 -11.07 9.86 18.98
CA LEU A 322 -9.96 9.61 19.90
C LEU A 322 -9.17 10.89 20.24
N THR A 323 -9.24 11.92 19.41
CA THR A 323 -8.64 13.23 19.73
C THR A 323 -9.62 14.20 20.40
N GLY A 324 -10.83 13.72 20.77
CA GLY A 324 -11.85 14.52 21.46
C GLY A 324 -12.49 15.57 20.55
N ARG A 325 -12.51 15.34 19.25
CA ARG A 325 -13.10 16.25 18.25
C ARG A 325 -14.37 15.62 17.67
N ASP A 326 -15.32 16.45 17.30
CA ASP A 326 -16.44 15.99 16.49
C ASP A 326 -16.00 15.67 15.05
N ILE A 327 -16.61 14.64 14.46
CA ILE A 327 -16.25 14.17 13.12
C ILE A 327 -16.43 15.27 12.05
N PRO A 328 -17.53 16.07 12.04
CA PRO A 328 -17.72 17.13 11.04
C PRO A 328 -16.58 18.16 11.02
N SER A 329 -16.23 18.72 12.18
CA SER A 329 -15.16 19.73 12.28
C SER A 329 -13.81 19.14 11.90
N TYR A 330 -13.49 17.92 12.40
CA TYR A 330 -12.25 17.24 12.06
C TYR A 330 -12.12 17.01 10.56
N MET A 331 -13.16 16.46 9.92
CA MET A 331 -13.14 16.18 8.48
C MET A 331 -13.06 17.45 7.64
N THR A 332 -13.64 18.54 8.10
CA THR A 332 -13.53 19.86 7.44
C THR A 332 -12.08 20.35 7.45
N ASP A 333 -11.41 20.26 8.59
CA ASP A 333 -9.99 20.63 8.71
C ASP A 333 -9.08 19.69 7.92
N TYR A 334 -9.37 18.38 7.95
CA TYR A 334 -8.66 17.39 7.13
C TYR A 334 -8.72 17.76 5.64
N ARG A 335 -9.91 18.07 5.13
CA ARG A 335 -10.09 18.51 3.74
C ARG A 335 -9.32 19.79 3.45
N ALA A 336 -9.39 20.78 4.35
CA ALA A 336 -8.73 22.07 4.18
C ALA A 336 -7.19 21.93 4.16
N ASP A 337 -6.61 21.15 5.08
CA ASP A 337 -5.16 20.87 5.11
C ASP A 337 -4.69 20.25 3.78
N HIS A 338 -5.39 19.22 3.31
CA HIS A 338 -5.02 18.57 2.04
C HIS A 338 -5.20 19.48 0.82
N GLN A 339 -6.18 20.36 0.84
CA GLN A 339 -6.37 21.39 -0.18
C GLN A 339 -5.20 22.40 -0.17
N GLU A 340 -4.83 22.89 1.00
CA GLU A 340 -3.74 23.85 1.17
C GLU A 340 -2.40 23.26 0.71
N ARG A 341 -2.07 22.05 1.14
CA ARG A 341 -0.85 21.35 0.73
C ARG A 341 -0.80 21.12 -0.78
N TYR A 342 -1.92 20.74 -1.38
CA TYR A 342 -2.03 20.61 -2.83
C TYR A 342 -1.75 21.93 -3.55
N GLN A 343 -2.23 23.05 -3.01
CA GLN A 343 -1.95 24.38 -3.56
C GLN A 343 -0.48 24.78 -3.37
N LYS A 344 0.15 24.47 -2.22
CA LYS A 344 1.58 24.75 -1.99
C LYS A 344 2.46 24.04 -3.04
N VAL A 345 2.18 22.78 -3.36
CA VAL A 345 2.88 22.08 -4.45
C VAL A 345 2.68 22.80 -5.76
N ARG A 346 1.44 23.23 -6.08
CA ARG A 346 1.10 23.88 -7.34
C ARG A 346 1.75 25.25 -7.51
N THR A 347 1.72 26.08 -6.48
CA THR A 347 2.10 27.50 -6.58
C THR A 347 3.55 27.77 -6.23
N ALA A 348 4.10 27.01 -5.27
CA ALA A 348 5.46 27.22 -4.76
C ALA A 348 6.42 26.05 -5.10
N GLY A 349 5.92 24.95 -5.65
CA GLY A 349 6.75 23.75 -5.87
C GLY A 349 7.27 23.15 -4.56
N ASP A 350 6.56 23.37 -3.47
CA ASP A 350 6.94 22.90 -2.15
C ASP A 350 6.85 21.38 -2.08
N ILE A 351 8.01 20.72 -2.16
CA ILE A 351 8.10 19.27 -2.07
C ILE A 351 7.67 18.78 -0.69
N ASP A 352 7.89 19.56 0.39
CA ASP A 352 7.53 19.15 1.74
C ASP A 352 6.01 19.07 1.91
N ALA A 353 5.26 19.83 1.12
CA ALA A 353 3.81 19.73 1.09
C ALA A 353 3.29 18.38 0.54
N LEU A 354 4.11 17.58 -0.14
CA LEU A 354 3.76 16.20 -0.52
C LEU A 354 3.67 15.28 0.71
N PHE A 355 4.50 15.51 1.71
CA PHE A 355 4.60 14.65 2.88
C PHE A 355 3.70 15.14 4.01
N VAL A 356 3.23 14.20 4.83
CA VAL A 356 2.48 14.54 6.04
C VAL A 356 3.51 14.80 7.14
N GLU A 357 3.44 15.94 7.79
CA GLU A 357 4.17 16.14 9.03
C GLU A 357 3.49 15.36 10.15
N TRP A 358 4.28 14.59 10.88
CA TRP A 358 3.84 13.99 12.12
C TRP A 358 3.70 15.09 13.19
N ARG A 359 2.51 15.28 13.63
CA ARG A 359 2.21 16.12 14.79
C ARG A 359 1.87 15.27 16.01
#